data_0c4b8133286844d6b9e259c2ac33d147
#
_entry.id   0c4b8133286844d6b9e259c2ac33d147
#
_cell.length_a   1.000
_cell.length_b   1.000
_cell.length_c   1.000
_cell.angle_alpha   90.00
_cell.angle_beta   90.00
_cell.angle_gamma   90.00
#
_symmetry.space_group_name_H-M   'P 1'
#
loop_
_entity.id
_entity.type
_entity.pdbx_description
1 polymer ?
#
loop_
_entity_poly.entity_id
_entity_poly.type
_entity_poly.pdbx_seq_one_letter_code
_entity_poly.pdbx_strand_id
1 'polypeptide(L)'
;MKQNGMRERKGRISRYGRRMLAVLLSAGMLLTETLPVFGTENTEETARPHQLYCTVLGDSIAKGYTCDKSWMENYGSLAAKEIAYSEGCRYIYHNYARTGLDTAGLNEKYLSKQDVQTNLAKADVIFITIGSNDLLNECKRVVQEILKTDTKFKSADEALASLKESVKKNPLLVLSAINALNNWDYNSFEKEWIQMMKTVNSL
;
A
#
# COMPACT_ATOMS: atom_id res chain seq x y z
N MET A 1 -4.62 -59.65 16.26
CA MET A 1 -4.17 -58.30 16.55
C MET A 1 -3.95 -57.58 15.23
N LYS A 2 -4.86 -56.68 14.82
CA LYS A 2 -4.76 -55.87 13.62
C LYS A 2 -4.45 -54.43 14.04
N GLN A 3 -3.26 -53.91 13.68
CA GLN A 3 -2.90 -52.52 13.87
C GLN A 3 -3.53 -51.67 12.74
N ASN A 4 -4.42 -50.77 13.11
CA ASN A 4 -4.95 -49.74 12.23
C ASN A 4 -3.99 -48.55 12.18
N GLY A 5 -3.28 -48.40 11.05
CA GLY A 5 -2.48 -47.22 10.74
C GLY A 5 -3.37 -46.05 10.37
N MET A 6 -3.38 -45.06 11.21
CA MET A 6 -4.02 -43.77 10.94
C MET A 6 -3.16 -42.96 9.93
N ARG A 7 -3.61 -42.87 8.68
CA ARG A 7 -2.99 -42.05 7.64
C ARG A 7 -3.35 -40.59 7.87
N GLU A 8 -2.40 -39.76 8.32
CA GLU A 8 -2.50 -38.31 8.28
C GLU A 8 -2.70 -37.84 6.84
N ARG A 9 -3.86 -37.26 6.57
CA ARG A 9 -4.10 -36.51 5.33
C ARG A 9 -3.45 -35.12 5.46
N LYS A 10 -2.22 -34.96 4.98
CA LYS A 10 -1.63 -33.64 4.71
C LYS A 10 -2.51 -32.93 3.69
N GLY A 11 -3.16 -31.86 4.13
CA GLY A 11 -3.98 -31.00 3.30
C GLY A 11 -3.17 -30.43 2.13
N ARG A 12 -3.49 -30.89 0.92
CA ARG A 12 -2.91 -30.39 -0.33
C ARG A 12 -3.56 -29.03 -0.62
N ILE A 13 -2.86 -27.95 -0.35
CA ILE A 13 -3.28 -26.60 -0.79
C ILE A 13 -3.47 -26.65 -2.31
N SER A 14 -4.69 -26.35 -2.75
CA SER A 14 -5.11 -26.36 -4.14
C SER A 14 -4.13 -25.54 -5.01
N ARG A 15 -3.86 -26.00 -6.24
CA ARG A 15 -3.02 -25.27 -7.22
C ARG A 15 -3.54 -23.85 -7.49
N TYR A 16 -4.80 -23.59 -7.29
CA TYR A 16 -5.43 -22.27 -7.40
C TYR A 16 -5.03 -21.33 -6.28
N GLY A 17 -4.94 -21.78 -5.03
CA GLY A 17 -4.47 -20.96 -3.90
C GLY A 17 -3.01 -20.53 -4.04
N ARG A 18 -2.14 -21.35 -4.64
CA ARG A 18 -0.74 -21.00 -4.93
C ARG A 18 -0.62 -19.99 -6.08
N ARG A 19 -1.53 -20.02 -7.05
CA ARG A 19 -1.55 -19.05 -8.16
C ARG A 19 -2.06 -17.69 -7.72
N MET A 20 -3.06 -17.63 -6.85
CA MET A 20 -3.53 -16.37 -6.26
C MET A 20 -2.48 -15.69 -5.37
N LEU A 21 -1.76 -16.46 -4.54
CA LEU A 21 -0.68 -15.91 -3.72
C LEU A 21 0.49 -15.42 -4.58
N ALA A 22 0.81 -16.10 -5.69
CA ALA A 22 1.83 -15.67 -6.64
C ALA A 22 1.43 -14.40 -7.41
N VAL A 23 0.15 -14.21 -7.72
CA VAL A 23 -0.35 -12.99 -8.40
C VAL A 23 -0.31 -11.78 -7.47
N LEU A 24 -0.59 -11.93 -6.18
CA LEU A 24 -0.47 -10.84 -5.21
C LEU A 24 0.99 -10.44 -4.94
N LEU A 25 1.94 -11.39 -5.02
CA LEU A 25 3.37 -11.12 -4.90
C LEU A 25 3.98 -10.61 -6.23
N SER A 26 3.44 -11.01 -7.39
CA SER A 26 3.93 -10.56 -8.70
C SER A 26 3.39 -9.19 -9.11
N ALA A 27 2.23 -8.77 -8.64
CA ALA A 27 1.74 -7.40 -8.86
C ALA A 27 2.64 -6.35 -8.16
N GLY A 28 3.36 -6.74 -7.09
CA GLY A 28 4.39 -5.90 -6.47
C GLY A 28 5.73 -5.88 -7.20
N MET A 29 5.99 -6.82 -8.13
CA MET A 29 7.29 -6.93 -8.83
C MET A 29 7.25 -6.53 -10.31
N LEU A 30 6.08 -6.33 -10.92
CA LEU A 30 5.98 -5.99 -12.35
C LEU A 30 6.02 -4.48 -12.66
N LEU A 31 6.31 -3.63 -11.65
CA LEU A 31 6.56 -2.19 -11.86
C LEU A 31 8.05 -1.84 -11.95
N THR A 32 8.93 -2.81 -12.22
CA THR A 32 10.35 -2.55 -12.50
C THR A 32 10.62 -2.50 -14.01
N GLU A 33 9.72 -1.94 -14.81
CA GLU A 33 10.08 -1.57 -16.17
C GLU A 33 10.64 -0.14 -16.19
N THR A 34 11.97 -0.12 -16.21
CA THR A 34 12.84 0.95 -16.72
C THR A 34 12.37 2.39 -16.52
N LEU A 35 12.69 2.95 -15.35
CA LEU A 35 12.83 4.41 -15.29
C LEU A 35 13.94 4.80 -16.27
N PRO A 36 13.69 5.78 -17.17
CA PRO A 36 14.75 6.31 -18.00
C PRO A 36 15.81 6.91 -17.08
N VAL A 37 17.02 6.36 -17.14
CA VAL A 37 18.20 7.02 -16.57
C VAL A 37 18.40 8.29 -17.40
N PHE A 38 17.96 9.42 -16.90
CA PHE A 38 18.33 10.70 -17.46
C PHE A 38 19.82 10.89 -17.23
N GLY A 39 20.57 10.77 -18.32
CA GLY A 39 21.98 11.12 -18.32
C GLY A 39 22.15 12.56 -17.89
N THR A 40 22.88 12.77 -16.83
CA THR A 40 23.31 14.10 -16.37
C THR A 40 24.28 14.67 -17.39
N GLU A 41 23.86 15.70 -18.14
CA GLU A 41 24.80 16.61 -18.75
C GLU A 41 25.60 17.32 -17.63
N ASN A 42 26.91 17.22 -17.71
CA ASN A 42 27.85 17.89 -16.81
C ASN A 42 27.74 19.40 -16.95
N THR A 43 26.92 20.03 -16.13
CA THR A 43 27.09 21.45 -15.79
C THR A 43 27.88 21.50 -14.49
N GLU A 44 29.02 22.16 -14.48
CA GLU A 44 29.82 22.47 -13.28
C GLU A 44 28.94 23.31 -12.34
N GLU A 45 28.21 22.66 -11.46
CA GLU A 45 27.41 23.27 -10.41
C GLU A 45 28.32 23.47 -9.19
N THR A 46 28.51 24.74 -8.82
CA THR A 46 29.22 25.15 -7.61
C THR A 46 28.77 24.32 -6.43
N ALA A 47 29.69 23.59 -5.83
CA ALA A 47 29.47 22.63 -4.75
C ALA A 47 28.67 23.23 -3.58
N ARG A 48 27.37 23.06 -3.57
CA ARG A 48 26.57 23.15 -2.35
C ARG A 48 27.04 22.07 -1.39
N PRO A 49 27.09 22.32 -0.06
CA PRO A 49 27.37 21.24 0.87
C PRO A 49 26.32 20.16 0.62
N HIS A 50 26.76 18.98 0.21
CA HIS A 50 25.94 17.87 -0.21
C HIS A 50 24.90 17.55 0.88
N GLN A 51 23.66 17.89 0.64
CA GLN A 51 22.54 17.67 1.55
C GLN A 51 21.40 17.01 0.79
N LEU A 52 21.11 15.78 1.14
CA LEU A 52 20.05 14.98 0.54
C LEU A 52 18.69 15.34 1.18
N TYR A 53 17.72 15.70 0.38
CA TYR A 53 16.35 15.95 0.82
C TYR A 53 15.46 14.76 0.50
N CYS A 54 14.90 14.13 1.53
CA CYS A 54 14.02 12.99 1.40
C CYS A 54 12.64 13.29 1.94
N THR A 55 11.60 12.97 1.19
CA THR A 55 10.20 13.14 1.61
C THR A 55 9.44 11.83 1.49
N VAL A 56 8.65 11.51 2.51
CA VAL A 56 7.80 10.31 2.53
C VAL A 56 6.33 10.71 2.52
N LEU A 57 5.58 10.12 1.60
CA LEU A 57 4.13 10.16 1.52
C LEU A 57 3.58 8.76 1.77
N GLY A 58 2.43 8.65 2.43
CA GLY A 58 1.78 7.36 2.55
C GLY A 58 0.92 7.16 3.80
N ASP A 59 0.65 5.91 4.08
CA ASP A 59 -0.23 5.47 5.16
C ASP A 59 0.53 5.00 6.42
N SER A 60 -0.05 4.06 7.16
CA SER A 60 0.55 3.51 8.38
C SER A 60 1.86 2.74 8.11
N ILE A 61 1.98 2.09 6.97
CA ILE A 61 3.18 1.33 6.59
C ILE A 61 4.35 2.29 6.37
N ALA A 62 4.13 3.35 5.60
CA ALA A 62 5.13 4.41 5.39
C ALA A 62 5.49 5.14 6.68
N LYS A 63 4.59 5.18 7.66
CA LYS A 63 4.83 5.76 8.98
C LYS A 63 5.65 4.84 9.90
N GLY A 64 5.73 3.53 9.61
CA GLY A 64 6.47 2.54 10.40
C GLY A 64 5.59 1.59 11.22
N TYR A 65 4.32 1.43 10.87
CA TYR A 65 3.44 0.46 11.51
C TYR A 65 3.67 -0.93 10.95
N THR A 66 3.78 -1.93 11.82
CA THR A 66 4.14 -3.31 11.48
C THR A 66 2.94 -4.25 11.55
N CYS A 67 3.08 -5.46 10.99
CA CYS A 67 2.03 -6.47 10.99
C CYS A 67 1.69 -7.02 12.39
N ASP A 68 2.61 -6.93 13.34
CA ASP A 68 2.40 -7.28 14.75
C ASP A 68 1.79 -6.13 15.58
N LYS A 69 1.32 -5.07 14.90
CA LYS A 69 0.69 -3.88 15.49
C LYS A 69 1.64 -3.04 16.37
N SER A 70 2.93 -3.12 16.13
CA SER A 70 3.95 -2.29 16.76
C SER A 70 4.39 -1.14 15.86
N TRP A 71 5.25 -0.28 16.38
CA TRP A 71 5.89 0.80 15.64
C TRP A 71 7.39 0.54 15.57
N MET A 72 7.97 0.75 14.40
CA MET A 72 9.40 0.69 14.18
C MET A 72 9.89 1.91 13.39
N GLU A 73 11.20 2.07 13.27
CA GLU A 73 11.75 3.05 12.35
C GLU A 73 11.26 2.73 10.93
N ASN A 74 10.71 3.74 10.26
CA ASN A 74 10.13 3.53 8.94
C ASN A 74 11.21 3.37 7.86
N TYR A 75 10.87 2.63 6.82
CA TYR A 75 11.79 2.30 5.73
C TYR A 75 12.36 3.54 5.02
N GLY A 76 11.58 4.63 4.92
CA GLY A 76 12.04 5.86 4.28
C GLY A 76 13.16 6.55 5.07
N SER A 77 13.09 6.52 6.42
CA SER A 77 14.19 7.02 7.28
C SER A 77 15.44 6.16 7.12
N LEU A 78 15.28 4.82 7.12
CA LEU A 78 16.40 3.90 6.94
C LEU A 78 17.05 4.08 5.57
N ALA A 79 16.25 4.18 4.51
CA ALA A 79 16.76 4.40 3.15
C ALA A 79 17.45 5.78 3.02
N ALA A 80 16.89 6.84 3.59
CA ALA A 80 17.51 8.17 3.59
C ALA A 80 18.88 8.18 4.29
N LYS A 81 19.00 7.47 5.43
CA LYS A 81 20.27 7.30 6.15
C LYS A 81 21.30 6.55 5.31
N GLU A 82 20.89 5.46 4.67
CA GLU A 82 21.78 4.62 3.86
C GLU A 82 22.28 5.36 2.63
N ILE A 83 21.38 6.06 1.91
CA ILE A 83 21.76 6.89 0.75
C ILE A 83 22.73 7.99 1.19
N ALA A 84 22.40 8.73 2.26
CA ALA A 84 23.27 9.80 2.75
C ALA A 84 24.63 9.29 3.21
N TYR A 85 24.68 8.12 3.82
CA TYR A 85 25.95 7.45 4.20
C TYR A 85 26.78 7.09 2.97
N SER A 86 26.16 6.48 1.95
CA SER A 86 26.88 6.09 0.72
C SER A 86 27.40 7.29 -0.07
N GLU A 87 26.65 8.42 -0.05
CA GLU A 87 27.02 9.65 -0.75
C GLU A 87 27.93 10.57 0.09
N GLY A 88 28.22 10.20 1.35
CA GLY A 88 29.05 11.00 2.25
C GLY A 88 28.44 12.36 2.58
N CYS A 89 27.11 12.48 2.62
CA CYS A 89 26.39 13.73 2.81
C CYS A 89 25.49 13.72 4.06
N ARG A 90 24.95 14.88 4.41
CA ARG A 90 23.88 15.01 5.41
C ARG A 90 22.53 14.82 4.72
N TYR A 91 21.48 14.47 5.49
CA TYR A 91 20.13 14.42 4.96
C TYR A 91 19.13 15.21 5.79
N ILE A 92 18.08 15.68 5.11
CA ILE A 92 16.86 16.24 5.67
C ILE A 92 15.73 15.30 5.30
N TYR A 93 14.91 14.95 6.30
CA TYR A 93 13.86 13.95 6.15
C TYR A 93 12.52 14.49 6.60
N HIS A 94 11.54 14.46 5.71
CA HIS A 94 10.16 14.85 5.98
C HIS A 94 9.24 13.63 5.83
N ASN A 95 8.44 13.33 6.86
CA ASN A 95 7.48 12.23 6.81
C ASN A 95 6.05 12.74 6.96
N TYR A 96 5.30 12.72 5.87
CA TYR A 96 3.89 13.09 5.80
C TYR A 96 2.94 11.89 5.85
N ALA A 97 3.45 10.69 6.09
CA ALA A 97 2.64 9.48 6.23
C ALA A 97 1.70 9.55 7.43
N ARG A 98 0.48 9.05 7.27
CA ARG A 98 -0.56 9.05 8.30
C ARG A 98 -1.33 7.73 8.33
N THR A 99 -1.55 7.22 9.54
CA THR A 99 -2.35 6.01 9.76
C THR A 99 -3.76 6.18 9.22
N GLY A 100 -4.23 5.17 8.48
CA GLY A 100 -5.58 5.15 7.93
C GLY A 100 -5.78 6.03 6.69
N LEU A 101 -4.70 6.65 6.17
CA LEU A 101 -4.77 7.50 4.99
C LEU A 101 -4.96 6.64 3.74
N ASP A 102 -5.95 6.95 2.93
CA ASP A 102 -6.15 6.47 1.58
C ASP A 102 -5.64 7.48 0.55
N THR A 103 -5.65 7.11 -0.72
CA THR A 103 -5.08 7.94 -1.79
C THR A 103 -5.86 9.24 -1.99
N ALA A 104 -7.19 9.18 -1.89
CA ALA A 104 -8.03 10.39 -1.95
C ALA A 104 -7.73 11.36 -0.80
N GLY A 105 -7.61 10.83 0.42
CA GLY A 105 -7.25 11.63 1.60
C GLY A 105 -5.84 12.22 1.51
N LEU A 106 -4.89 11.53 0.86
CA LEU A 106 -3.56 12.07 0.59
C LEU A 106 -3.64 13.27 -0.37
N ASN A 107 -4.39 13.16 -1.46
CA ASN A 107 -4.60 14.25 -2.41
C ASN A 107 -5.25 15.46 -1.74
N GLU A 108 -6.37 15.25 -1.05
CA GLU A 108 -7.19 16.31 -0.49
C GLU A 108 -6.53 17.01 0.71
N LYS A 109 -5.97 16.24 1.66
CA LYS A 109 -5.59 16.76 2.98
C LYS A 109 -4.10 17.09 3.11
N TYR A 110 -3.26 16.54 2.23
CA TYR A 110 -1.81 16.70 2.35
C TYR A 110 -1.19 17.35 1.11
N LEU A 111 -1.44 16.85 -0.09
CA LEU A 111 -0.84 17.43 -1.31
C LEU A 111 -1.36 18.84 -1.63
N SER A 112 -2.48 19.23 -1.05
CA SER A 112 -3.00 20.61 -1.11
C SER A 112 -2.24 21.62 -0.23
N LYS A 113 -1.41 21.15 0.72
CA LYS A 113 -0.72 22.02 1.68
C LYS A 113 0.57 22.57 1.12
N GLN A 114 0.77 23.88 1.28
CA GLN A 114 1.94 24.58 0.77
C GLN A 114 3.28 24.08 1.35
N ASP A 115 3.31 23.73 2.63
CA ASP A 115 4.51 23.17 3.28
C ASP A 115 4.90 21.81 2.72
N VAL A 116 3.91 20.95 2.43
CA VAL A 116 4.12 19.64 1.79
C VAL A 116 4.66 19.83 0.37
N GLN A 117 4.01 20.67 -0.43
CA GLN A 117 4.44 20.98 -1.80
C GLN A 117 5.86 21.56 -1.84
N THR A 118 6.17 22.48 -0.92
CA THR A 118 7.52 23.06 -0.83
C THR A 118 8.59 22.03 -0.53
N ASN A 119 8.29 21.04 0.35
CA ASN A 119 9.24 19.99 0.69
C ASN A 119 9.32 18.90 -0.39
N LEU A 120 8.23 18.64 -1.11
CA LEU A 120 8.26 17.77 -2.29
C LEU A 120 9.08 18.37 -3.42
N ALA A 121 8.89 19.68 -3.71
CA ALA A 121 9.64 20.39 -4.76
C ALA A 121 11.16 20.46 -4.48
N LYS A 122 11.58 20.32 -3.23
CA LYS A 122 12.99 20.30 -2.83
C LYS A 122 13.55 18.89 -2.69
N ALA A 123 12.70 17.86 -2.75
CA ALA A 123 13.13 16.51 -2.47
C ALA A 123 13.95 15.93 -3.62
N ASP A 124 15.13 15.40 -3.30
CA ASP A 124 15.93 14.57 -4.22
C ASP A 124 15.33 13.18 -4.32
N VAL A 125 14.69 12.69 -3.24
CA VAL A 125 14.06 11.38 -3.19
C VAL A 125 12.68 11.48 -2.52
N ILE A 126 11.67 10.94 -3.21
CA ILE A 126 10.30 10.84 -2.69
C ILE A 126 9.94 9.36 -2.56
N PHE A 127 9.62 8.93 -1.34
CA PHE A 127 9.12 7.58 -1.07
C PHE A 127 7.60 7.62 -0.95
N ILE A 128 6.90 6.78 -1.72
CA ILE A 128 5.43 6.70 -1.70
C ILE A 128 5.00 5.27 -1.40
N THR A 129 4.20 5.09 -0.35
CA THR A 129 3.53 3.82 -0.03
C THR A 129 2.11 4.12 0.42
N ILE A 130 1.16 3.93 -0.47
CA ILE A 130 -0.26 4.23 -0.29
C ILE A 130 -1.10 3.21 -1.07
N GLY A 131 -2.39 3.08 -0.74
CA GLY A 131 -3.34 2.22 -1.45
C GLY A 131 -3.87 1.07 -0.61
N SER A 132 -3.20 0.70 0.49
CA SER A 132 -3.69 -0.37 1.38
C SER A 132 -5.05 -0.01 2.00
N ASN A 133 -5.26 1.25 2.40
CA ASN A 133 -6.53 1.70 2.95
C ASN A 133 -7.62 1.85 1.88
N ASP A 134 -7.26 2.16 0.63
CA ASP A 134 -8.20 2.13 -0.50
C ASP A 134 -8.75 0.72 -0.68
N LEU A 135 -7.88 -0.29 -0.67
CA LEU A 135 -8.26 -1.71 -0.76
C LEU A 135 -9.13 -2.15 0.43
N LEU A 136 -8.77 -1.76 1.66
CA LEU A 136 -9.52 -2.11 2.86
C LEU A 136 -10.89 -1.42 2.90
N ASN A 137 -11.01 -0.19 2.40
CA ASN A 137 -12.26 0.54 2.29
C ASN A 137 -13.18 -0.13 1.26
N GLU A 138 -12.64 -0.52 0.10
CA GLU A 138 -13.39 -1.25 -0.91
C GLU A 138 -13.85 -2.62 -0.40
N CYS A 139 -13.02 -3.34 0.35
CA CYS A 139 -13.42 -4.59 1.01
C CYS A 139 -14.67 -4.38 1.91
N LYS A 140 -14.69 -3.32 2.71
CA LYS A 140 -15.86 -3.01 3.56
C LYS A 140 -17.10 -2.74 2.73
N ARG A 141 -16.96 -1.96 1.64
CA ARG A 141 -18.06 -1.63 0.71
C ARG A 141 -18.63 -2.89 0.06
N VAL A 142 -17.77 -3.76 -0.45
CA VAL A 142 -18.16 -5.02 -1.10
C VAL A 142 -18.89 -5.93 -0.10
N VAL A 143 -18.42 -6.04 1.13
CA VAL A 143 -19.12 -6.83 2.16
C VAL A 143 -20.48 -6.25 2.51
N GLN A 144 -20.63 -4.92 2.61
CA GLN A 144 -21.93 -4.27 2.81
C GLN A 144 -22.91 -4.62 1.69
N GLU A 145 -22.44 -4.60 0.45
CA GLU A 145 -23.24 -4.94 -0.74
C GLU A 145 -23.71 -6.41 -0.72
N ILE A 146 -22.77 -7.34 -0.43
CA ILE A 146 -23.08 -8.78 -0.34
C ILE A 146 -24.14 -9.06 0.75
N LEU A 147 -23.98 -8.41 1.90
CA LEU A 147 -24.87 -8.59 3.05
C LEU A 147 -26.15 -7.74 2.97
N LYS A 148 -26.24 -6.86 1.97
CA LYS A 148 -27.36 -5.88 1.81
C LYS A 148 -27.62 -5.12 3.11
N THR A 149 -26.55 -4.57 3.71
CA THR A 149 -26.61 -3.88 4.99
C THR A 149 -26.02 -2.48 4.89
N ASP A 150 -26.60 -1.54 5.64
CA ASP A 150 -26.07 -0.19 5.80
C ASP A 150 -25.10 -0.07 6.99
N THR A 151 -24.75 -1.20 7.61
CA THR A 151 -23.81 -1.25 8.74
C THR A 151 -22.45 -0.71 8.32
N LYS A 152 -21.98 0.33 9.00
CA LYS A 152 -20.63 0.88 8.78
C LYS A 152 -19.62 0.07 9.57
N PHE A 153 -18.84 -0.76 8.89
CA PHE A 153 -17.76 -1.52 9.50
C PHE A 153 -16.56 -0.61 9.85
N LYS A 154 -16.05 -0.75 11.07
CA LYS A 154 -14.88 0.01 11.55
C LYS A 154 -13.59 -0.45 10.87
N SER A 155 -13.50 -1.75 10.55
CA SER A 155 -12.34 -2.35 9.89
C SER A 155 -12.75 -3.38 8.84
N ALA A 156 -11.84 -3.75 7.94
CA ALA A 156 -12.02 -4.84 7.01
C ALA A 156 -12.15 -6.19 7.74
N ASP A 157 -11.43 -6.39 8.85
CA ASP A 157 -11.53 -7.60 9.66
C ASP A 157 -12.95 -7.79 10.23
N GLU A 158 -13.56 -6.71 10.73
CA GLU A 158 -14.95 -6.72 11.21
C GLU A 158 -15.92 -7.06 10.07
N ALA A 159 -15.74 -6.47 8.90
CA ALA A 159 -16.54 -6.76 7.72
C ALA A 159 -16.43 -8.24 7.31
N LEU A 160 -15.21 -8.76 7.21
CA LEU A 160 -14.96 -10.15 6.84
C LEU A 160 -15.48 -11.14 7.89
N ALA A 161 -15.38 -10.80 9.19
CA ALA A 161 -15.96 -11.60 10.26
C ALA A 161 -17.50 -11.68 10.13
N SER A 162 -18.15 -10.54 9.85
CA SER A 162 -19.60 -10.48 9.60
C SER A 162 -20.01 -11.31 8.38
N LEU A 163 -19.26 -11.20 7.28
CA LEU A 163 -19.48 -12.03 6.08
C LEU A 163 -19.33 -13.51 6.39
N LYS A 164 -18.27 -13.90 7.11
CA LYS A 164 -18.03 -15.30 7.51
C LYS A 164 -19.19 -15.89 8.33
N GLU A 165 -19.71 -15.15 9.30
CA GLU A 165 -20.85 -15.59 10.10
C GLU A 165 -22.14 -15.66 9.26
N SER A 166 -22.33 -14.75 8.32
CA SER A 166 -23.48 -14.77 7.41
C SER A 166 -23.43 -15.93 6.42
N VAL A 167 -22.25 -16.28 5.92
CA VAL A 167 -22.02 -17.44 5.05
C VAL A 167 -22.31 -18.76 5.79
N LYS A 168 -22.00 -18.87 7.08
CA LYS A 168 -22.36 -20.06 7.88
C LYS A 168 -23.88 -20.26 7.93
N LYS A 169 -24.65 -19.18 7.98
CA LYS A 169 -26.13 -19.22 8.02
C LYS A 169 -26.73 -19.39 6.63
N ASN A 170 -26.10 -18.84 5.61
CA ASN A 170 -26.52 -18.92 4.22
C ASN A 170 -25.32 -19.17 3.29
N PRO A 171 -25.00 -20.45 2.99
CA PRO A 171 -23.85 -20.79 2.14
C PRO A 171 -23.91 -20.24 0.71
N LEU A 172 -25.09 -19.87 0.21
CA LEU A 172 -25.23 -19.27 -1.13
C LEU A 172 -24.56 -17.90 -1.25
N LEU A 173 -24.31 -17.21 -0.13
CA LEU A 173 -23.55 -15.96 -0.11
C LEU A 173 -22.11 -16.13 -0.62
N VAL A 174 -21.57 -17.34 -0.64
CA VAL A 174 -20.25 -17.62 -1.24
C VAL A 174 -20.23 -17.27 -2.72
N LEU A 175 -21.31 -17.54 -3.46
CA LEU A 175 -21.42 -17.20 -4.88
C LEU A 175 -21.44 -15.68 -5.07
N SER A 176 -22.16 -14.96 -4.21
CA SER A 176 -22.16 -13.49 -4.22
C SER A 176 -20.78 -12.92 -3.91
N ALA A 177 -20.06 -13.50 -2.95
CA ALA A 177 -18.71 -13.10 -2.61
C ALA A 177 -17.72 -13.32 -3.77
N ILE A 178 -17.79 -14.47 -4.45
CA ILE A 178 -16.96 -14.76 -5.62
C ILE A 178 -17.26 -13.75 -6.74
N ASN A 179 -18.54 -13.49 -7.02
CA ASN A 179 -18.94 -12.52 -8.03
C ASN A 179 -18.46 -11.10 -7.69
N ALA A 180 -18.58 -10.68 -6.46
CA ALA A 180 -18.11 -9.38 -6.01
C ALA A 180 -16.59 -9.22 -6.11
N LEU A 181 -15.81 -10.28 -5.83
CA LEU A 181 -14.36 -10.30 -6.04
C LEU A 181 -13.98 -10.18 -7.51
N ASN A 182 -14.77 -10.76 -8.42
CA ASN A 182 -14.54 -10.63 -9.87
C ASN A 182 -14.89 -9.24 -10.40
N ASN A 183 -15.77 -8.51 -9.70
CA ASN A 183 -16.23 -7.17 -10.08
C ASN A 183 -15.68 -6.09 -9.12
N TRP A 184 -14.50 -6.33 -8.54
CA TRP A 184 -13.86 -5.35 -7.66
C TRP A 184 -13.55 -4.06 -8.42
N ASP A 185 -13.99 -2.93 -7.88
CA ASP A 185 -13.77 -1.64 -8.52
C ASP A 185 -12.43 -1.02 -8.09
N TYR A 186 -11.51 -0.92 -9.05
CA TYR A 186 -10.23 -0.24 -8.87
C TYR A 186 -10.21 1.18 -9.47
N ASN A 187 -11.26 1.60 -10.18
CA ASN A 187 -11.25 2.85 -10.94
C ASN A 187 -11.08 4.07 -10.04
N SER A 188 -11.67 4.04 -8.84
CA SER A 188 -11.54 5.12 -7.87
C SER A 188 -10.09 5.28 -7.40
N PHE A 189 -9.44 4.16 -7.04
CA PHE A 189 -8.03 4.16 -6.65
C PHE A 189 -7.13 4.63 -7.81
N GLU A 190 -7.34 4.11 -9.02
CA GLU A 190 -6.55 4.48 -10.20
C GLU A 190 -6.63 5.98 -10.48
N LYS A 191 -7.83 6.54 -10.46
CA LYS A 191 -8.05 7.97 -10.64
C LYS A 191 -7.29 8.81 -9.62
N GLU A 192 -7.40 8.46 -8.34
CA GLU A 192 -6.74 9.18 -7.25
C GLU A 192 -5.20 9.01 -7.31
N TRP A 193 -4.72 7.83 -7.68
CA TRP A 193 -3.30 7.57 -7.91
C TRP A 193 -2.74 8.43 -9.03
N ILE A 194 -3.42 8.47 -10.18
CA ILE A 194 -3.02 9.31 -11.31
C ILE A 194 -2.99 10.78 -10.91
N GLN A 195 -3.99 11.26 -10.16
CA GLN A 195 -4.04 12.63 -9.67
C GLN A 195 -2.86 12.94 -8.74
N MET A 196 -2.56 12.04 -7.79
CA MET A 196 -1.42 12.15 -6.89
C MET A 196 -0.10 12.26 -7.67
N MET A 197 0.13 11.36 -8.62
CA MET A 197 1.35 11.35 -9.42
C MET A 197 1.48 12.60 -10.29
N LYS A 198 0.38 13.10 -10.87
CA LYS A 198 0.39 14.39 -11.59
C LYS A 198 0.80 15.55 -10.70
N THR A 199 0.24 15.61 -9.49
CA THR A 199 0.57 16.66 -8.52
C THR A 199 2.04 16.58 -8.13
N VAL A 200 2.56 15.41 -7.76
CA VAL A 200 3.96 15.24 -7.38
C VAL A 200 4.91 15.59 -8.52
N ASN A 201 4.60 15.16 -9.75
CA ASN A 201 5.45 15.43 -10.92
C ASN A 201 5.38 16.90 -11.42
N SER A 202 4.42 17.68 -10.94
CA SER A 202 4.29 19.10 -11.32
C SER A 202 5.01 20.07 -10.37
N LEU A 203 5.60 19.56 -9.28
CA LEU A 203 6.32 20.34 -8.27
C LEU A 203 7.82 20.38 -8.55
#